data_f5309a17ce62272fd28801dc559b533e
#
_entry.id   f5309a17ce62272fd28801dc559b533e
#
_cell.length_a   1.000
_cell.length_b   1.000
_cell.length_c   1.000
_cell.angle_alpha   90.00
_cell.angle_beta   90.00
_cell.angle_gamma   90.00
#
_symmetry.space_group_name_H-M   'P 1'
#
loop_
_entity.id
_entity.type
_entity.pdbx_description
1 polymer ?
#
loop_
_entity_poly.entity_id
_entity_poly.type
_entity_poly.pdbx_seq_one_letter_code
_entity_poly.pdbx_strand_id
1 'polypeptide(L)'
;QHTSKEMLKIMNRRNKVLSDLELFEFLSSNGYALGTDFIVGHPGETEQIWKEAMENLHRFPLTHIHAFTYSKRDGTPSAIMKHQIKGDIAKVRYNELIKIIDDKNYNFRKNNTQKLEVLIESVKNGKYIGFDQFFNSLEIDSPVDLVGDWVFIDDYEVKADKNVARFK
;
A
#
# COMPACT_ATOMS: atom_id res chain seq x y z
N GLN A 1 -8.81 -4.24 -6.55
CA GLN A 1 -9.87 -4.43 -5.55
C GLN A 1 -10.44 -3.10 -5.06
N HIS A 2 -11.34 -3.13 -4.10
CA HIS A 2 -12.00 -1.95 -3.53
C HIS A 2 -12.57 -2.30 -2.15
N THR A 3 -12.79 -1.30 -1.29
CA THR A 3 -13.32 -1.50 0.07
C THR A 3 -14.79 -1.09 0.24
N SER A 4 -15.49 -0.66 -0.83
CA SER A 4 -16.95 -0.48 -0.85
C SER A 4 -17.64 -1.76 -1.33
N LYS A 5 -18.67 -2.18 -0.59
CA LYS A 5 -19.50 -3.34 -0.96
C LYS A 5 -20.20 -3.16 -2.31
N GLU A 6 -20.68 -1.97 -2.59
CA GLU A 6 -21.37 -1.68 -3.84
C GLU A 6 -20.38 -1.68 -5.02
N MET A 7 -19.20 -1.10 -4.83
CA MET A 7 -18.17 -1.11 -5.87
C MET A 7 -17.69 -2.53 -6.19
N LEU A 8 -17.49 -3.36 -5.20
CA LEU A 8 -17.14 -4.78 -5.40
C LEU A 8 -18.19 -5.50 -6.22
N LYS A 9 -19.49 -5.21 -5.99
CA LYS A 9 -20.60 -5.75 -6.81
C LYS A 9 -20.55 -5.23 -8.25
N ILE A 10 -20.33 -3.94 -8.46
CA ILE A 10 -20.18 -3.34 -9.80
C ILE A 10 -19.01 -3.98 -10.55
N MET A 11 -17.90 -4.24 -9.88
CA MET A 11 -16.70 -4.87 -10.44
C MET A 11 -16.84 -6.39 -10.55
N ASN A 12 -17.99 -6.97 -10.22
CA ASN A 12 -18.25 -8.41 -10.19
C ASN A 12 -17.23 -9.21 -9.35
N ARG A 13 -16.86 -8.67 -8.18
CA ARG A 13 -15.97 -9.31 -7.21
C ARG A 13 -16.76 -10.13 -6.20
N ARG A 14 -16.22 -11.29 -5.81
CA ARG A 14 -16.86 -12.22 -4.88
C ARG A 14 -16.55 -11.95 -3.42
N ASN A 15 -15.45 -11.26 -3.14
CA ASN A 15 -15.03 -10.96 -1.79
C ASN A 15 -16.01 -10.01 -1.08
N LYS A 16 -16.02 -10.10 0.25
CA LYS A 16 -16.93 -9.35 1.11
C LYS A 16 -16.12 -8.50 2.09
N VAL A 17 -16.42 -7.23 2.19
CA VAL A 17 -15.68 -6.25 3.01
C VAL A 17 -15.51 -6.73 4.46
N LEU A 18 -16.56 -7.27 5.09
CA LEU A 18 -16.47 -7.72 6.49
C LEU A 18 -15.58 -8.95 6.68
N SER A 19 -15.72 -9.97 5.83
CA SER A 19 -14.86 -11.16 5.92
C SER A 19 -13.40 -10.84 5.57
N ASP A 20 -13.20 -9.92 4.62
CA ASP A 20 -11.86 -9.45 4.30
C ASP A 20 -11.25 -8.68 5.49
N LEU A 21 -12.03 -7.83 6.17
CA LEU A 21 -11.59 -7.11 7.35
C LEU A 21 -11.19 -8.06 8.48
N GLU A 22 -12.04 -9.04 8.82
CA GLU A 22 -11.75 -10.06 9.84
C GLU A 22 -10.46 -10.83 9.54
N LEU A 23 -10.26 -11.24 8.27
CA LEU A 23 -9.03 -11.90 7.84
C LEU A 23 -7.80 -10.99 7.99
N PHE A 24 -7.91 -9.73 7.57
CA PHE A 24 -6.80 -8.78 7.67
C PHE A 24 -6.46 -8.45 9.13
N GLU A 25 -7.46 -8.30 10.00
CA GLU A 25 -7.25 -8.10 11.44
C GLU A 25 -6.53 -9.31 12.07
N PHE A 26 -6.96 -10.53 11.72
CA PHE A 26 -6.30 -11.76 12.17
C PHE A 26 -4.83 -11.82 11.71
N LEU A 27 -4.55 -11.56 10.44
CA LEU A 27 -3.18 -11.59 9.91
C LEU A 27 -2.32 -10.48 10.53
N SER A 28 -2.85 -9.28 10.66
CA SER A 28 -2.13 -8.16 11.29
C SER A 28 -1.79 -8.44 12.75
N SER A 29 -2.72 -9.05 13.51
CA SER A 29 -2.47 -9.44 14.90
C SER A 29 -1.40 -10.54 15.06
N ASN A 30 -1.13 -11.28 13.98
CA ASN A 30 -0.04 -12.25 13.89
C ASN A 30 1.26 -11.68 13.30
N GLY A 31 1.38 -10.36 13.19
CA GLY A 31 2.62 -9.68 12.80
C GLY A 31 2.86 -9.54 11.29
N TYR A 32 1.87 -9.82 10.46
CA TYR A 32 2.01 -9.64 9.01
C TYR A 32 1.83 -8.19 8.59
N ALA A 33 2.72 -7.68 7.74
CA ALA A 33 2.47 -6.50 6.95
C ALA A 33 1.54 -6.84 5.77
N LEU A 34 0.51 -6.04 5.56
CA LEU A 34 -0.55 -6.39 4.63
C LEU A 34 -0.66 -5.37 3.50
N GLY A 35 -0.67 -5.87 2.28
CA GLY A 35 -0.82 -5.08 1.07
C GLY A 35 -2.01 -5.52 0.21
N THR A 36 -2.50 -4.61 -0.63
CA THR A 36 -3.52 -4.92 -1.63
C THR A 36 -3.40 -4.03 -2.85
N ASP A 37 -3.92 -4.51 -3.98
CA ASP A 37 -4.17 -3.67 -5.14
C ASP A 37 -5.47 -2.88 -4.96
N PHE A 38 -5.52 -1.64 -5.41
CA PHE A 38 -6.71 -0.81 -5.35
C PHE A 38 -6.89 -0.03 -6.66
N ILE A 39 -8.08 -0.11 -7.24
CA ILE A 39 -8.43 0.62 -8.47
C ILE A 39 -9.26 1.84 -8.09
N VAL A 40 -8.80 3.01 -8.50
CA VAL A 40 -9.46 4.30 -8.28
C VAL A 40 -10.11 4.79 -9.58
N GLY A 41 -11.29 5.37 -9.50
CA GLY A 41 -11.96 5.98 -10.65
C GLY A 41 -12.60 4.97 -11.60
N HIS A 42 -12.94 3.77 -11.12
CA HIS A 42 -13.70 2.81 -11.92
C HIS A 42 -15.09 3.39 -12.26
N PRO A 43 -15.63 3.15 -13.48
CA PRO A 43 -16.99 3.58 -13.83
C PRO A 43 -18.02 3.13 -12.80
N GLY A 44 -18.87 4.06 -12.40
CA GLY A 44 -19.86 3.84 -11.35
C GLY A 44 -19.39 4.15 -9.93
N GLU A 45 -18.13 4.53 -9.72
CA GLU A 45 -17.59 4.97 -8.41
C GLU A 45 -18.13 6.36 -8.06
N THR A 46 -19.36 6.40 -7.50
CA THR A 46 -19.97 7.65 -7.04
C THR A 46 -19.24 8.24 -5.84
N GLU A 47 -19.54 9.49 -5.48
CA GLU A 47 -18.97 10.12 -4.28
C GLU A 47 -19.34 9.35 -3.00
N GLN A 48 -20.55 8.83 -2.93
CA GLN A 48 -21.02 8.03 -1.80
C GLN A 48 -20.23 6.70 -1.68
N ILE A 49 -19.99 6.04 -2.82
CA ILE A 49 -19.17 4.81 -2.88
C ILE A 49 -17.72 5.10 -2.46
N TRP A 50 -17.16 6.21 -2.93
CA TRP A 50 -15.82 6.62 -2.56
C TRP A 50 -15.70 6.89 -1.07
N LYS A 51 -16.64 7.64 -0.49
CA LYS A 51 -16.68 7.93 0.95
C LYS A 51 -16.74 6.64 1.78
N GLU A 52 -17.67 5.72 1.45
CA GLU A 52 -17.74 4.39 2.08
C GLU A 52 -16.41 3.63 1.98
N ALA A 53 -15.77 3.69 0.81
CA ALA A 53 -14.50 3.03 0.60
C ALA A 53 -13.40 3.57 1.51
N MET A 54 -13.29 4.88 1.67
CA MET A 54 -12.28 5.51 2.53
C MET A 54 -12.57 5.24 4.02
N GLU A 55 -13.83 5.29 4.45
CA GLU A 55 -14.24 4.91 5.81
C GLU A 55 -13.84 3.46 6.12
N ASN A 56 -14.09 2.54 5.21
CA ASN A 56 -13.66 1.15 5.37
C ASN A 56 -12.14 1.01 5.35
N LEU A 57 -11.45 1.73 4.45
CA LEU A 57 -9.98 1.69 4.35
C LEU A 57 -9.30 2.07 5.66
N HIS A 58 -9.85 3.04 6.39
CA HIS A 58 -9.34 3.40 7.72
C HIS A 58 -9.37 2.24 8.71
N ARG A 59 -10.36 1.35 8.59
CA ARG A 59 -10.52 0.17 9.45
C ARG A 59 -9.56 -0.97 9.09
N PHE A 60 -9.25 -1.15 7.80
CA PHE A 60 -8.34 -2.20 7.36
C PHE A 60 -6.91 -1.95 7.86
N PRO A 61 -6.23 -2.91 8.48
CA PRO A 61 -4.84 -2.79 8.93
C PRO A 61 -3.85 -2.95 7.78
N LEU A 62 -4.09 -2.24 6.68
CA LEU A 62 -3.21 -2.21 5.52
C LEU A 62 -1.97 -1.37 5.82
N THR A 63 -0.83 -1.85 5.38
CA THR A 63 0.46 -1.13 5.44
C THR A 63 0.93 -0.68 4.07
N HIS A 64 0.46 -1.34 3.02
CA HIS A 64 0.81 -1.07 1.63
C HIS A 64 -0.41 -1.11 0.73
N ILE A 65 -0.43 -0.25 -0.28
CA ILE A 65 -1.39 -0.32 -1.39
C ILE A 65 -0.67 -0.07 -2.71
N HIS A 66 -0.97 -0.93 -3.67
CA HIS A 66 -0.63 -0.71 -5.05
C HIS A 66 -1.84 -0.09 -5.74
N ALA A 67 -1.86 1.24 -5.81
CA ALA A 67 -2.98 2.01 -6.34
C ALA A 67 -2.87 2.20 -7.85
N PHE A 68 -3.97 1.97 -8.56
CA PHE A 68 -4.08 2.20 -10.00
C PHE A 68 -5.27 3.10 -10.29
N THR A 69 -5.10 4.06 -11.17
CA THR A 69 -6.26 4.73 -11.79
C THR A 69 -6.87 3.81 -12.85
N TYR A 70 -8.19 3.72 -12.88
CA TYR A 70 -8.88 2.95 -13.91
C TYR A 70 -8.44 3.39 -15.31
N SER A 71 -8.10 2.41 -16.13
CA SER A 71 -7.80 2.60 -17.55
C SER A 71 -8.79 1.80 -18.38
N LYS A 72 -9.47 2.50 -19.30
CA LYS A 72 -10.42 1.88 -20.21
C LYS A 72 -9.71 0.84 -21.08
N ARG A 73 -10.27 -0.37 -21.12
CA ARG A 73 -9.79 -1.47 -21.98
C ARG A 73 -10.93 -1.92 -22.88
N ASP A 74 -10.74 -1.84 -24.18
CA ASP A 74 -11.73 -2.26 -25.16
C ASP A 74 -12.12 -3.72 -24.95
N GLY A 75 -13.41 -4.03 -25.20
CA GLY A 75 -13.97 -5.36 -25.00
C GLY A 75 -14.35 -5.70 -23.55
N THR A 76 -14.10 -4.81 -22.58
CA THR A 76 -14.52 -5.04 -21.19
C THR A 76 -15.89 -4.40 -20.89
N PRO A 77 -16.73 -4.99 -20.02
CA PRO A 77 -17.99 -4.39 -19.59
C PRO A 77 -17.81 -2.97 -19.01
N SER A 78 -16.76 -2.72 -18.25
CA SER A 78 -16.47 -1.41 -17.66
C SER A 78 -16.19 -0.34 -18.71
N ALA A 79 -15.65 -0.71 -19.89
CA ALA A 79 -15.37 0.24 -20.97
C ALA A 79 -16.60 0.90 -21.57
N ILE A 80 -17.75 0.21 -21.51
CA ILE A 80 -19.03 0.67 -22.08
C ILE A 80 -20.01 1.19 -21.02
N MET A 81 -19.62 1.20 -19.75
CA MET A 81 -20.46 1.75 -18.68
C MET A 81 -20.65 3.25 -18.85
N LYS A 82 -21.84 3.76 -18.55
CA LYS A 82 -22.23 5.18 -18.72
C LYS A 82 -21.54 6.05 -17.70
N HIS A 83 -21.32 5.85 -16.56
CA HIS A 83 -20.80 6.76 -15.54
C HIS A 83 -19.29 6.68 -15.40
N GLN A 84 -18.59 7.07 -16.46
CA GLN A 84 -17.13 7.19 -16.44
C GLN A 84 -16.69 8.32 -15.49
N ILE A 85 -15.67 8.07 -14.69
CA ILE A 85 -15.13 9.06 -13.76
C ILE A 85 -14.12 9.95 -14.51
N LYS A 86 -14.21 11.26 -14.30
CA LYS A 86 -13.27 12.22 -14.88
C LYS A 86 -11.87 12.04 -14.28
N GLY A 87 -10.84 12.24 -15.10
CA GLY A 87 -9.45 12.02 -14.68
C GLY A 87 -8.99 12.93 -13.53
N ASP A 88 -9.50 14.16 -13.45
CA ASP A 88 -9.25 15.08 -12.34
C ASP A 88 -9.81 14.54 -11.02
N ILE A 89 -11.04 14.02 -11.02
CA ILE A 89 -11.66 13.37 -9.85
C ILE A 89 -10.85 12.13 -9.45
N ALA A 90 -10.52 11.27 -10.41
CA ALA A 90 -9.71 10.08 -10.14
C ALA A 90 -8.35 10.44 -9.52
N LYS A 91 -7.70 11.52 -9.98
CA LYS A 91 -6.45 12.00 -9.42
C LYS A 91 -6.58 12.49 -7.97
N VAL A 92 -7.65 13.23 -7.66
CA VAL A 92 -7.91 13.69 -6.28
C VAL A 92 -8.10 12.47 -5.36
N ARG A 93 -8.93 11.51 -5.75
CA ARG A 93 -9.18 10.28 -5.00
C ARG A 93 -7.91 9.44 -4.82
N TYR A 94 -7.10 9.32 -5.87
CA TYR A 94 -5.81 8.64 -5.80
C TYR A 94 -4.90 9.26 -4.73
N ASN A 95 -4.78 10.59 -4.73
CA ASN A 95 -3.93 11.29 -3.75
C ASN A 95 -4.46 11.13 -2.31
N GLU A 96 -5.77 11.13 -2.12
CA GLU A 96 -6.41 10.88 -0.82
C GLU A 96 -6.09 9.46 -0.32
N LEU A 97 -6.24 8.45 -1.19
CA LEU A 97 -5.91 7.06 -0.90
C LEU A 97 -4.44 6.90 -0.48
N ILE A 98 -3.51 7.45 -1.28
CA ILE A 98 -2.07 7.36 -1.00
C ILE A 98 -1.74 7.99 0.34
N LYS A 99 -2.28 9.16 0.65
CA LYS A 99 -2.05 9.82 1.95
C LYS A 99 -2.46 8.94 3.14
N ILE A 100 -3.62 8.29 3.06
CA ILE A 100 -4.08 7.38 4.12
C ILE A 100 -3.10 6.22 4.30
N ILE A 101 -2.60 5.65 3.21
CA ILE A 101 -1.69 4.51 3.27
C ILE A 101 -0.30 4.91 3.74
N ASP A 102 0.21 6.05 3.30
CA ASP A 102 1.50 6.58 3.78
C ASP A 102 1.47 6.78 5.29
N ASP A 103 0.39 7.36 5.83
CA ASP A 103 0.20 7.53 7.28
C ASP A 103 0.14 6.18 8.01
N LYS A 104 -0.56 5.19 7.47
CA LYS A 104 -0.64 3.83 8.03
C LYS A 104 0.71 3.12 8.00
N ASN A 105 1.43 3.18 6.87
CA ASN A 105 2.76 2.60 6.73
C ASN A 105 3.76 3.25 7.67
N TYR A 106 3.76 4.58 7.77
CA TYR A 106 4.62 5.30 8.73
C TYR A 106 4.37 4.82 10.16
N ASN A 107 3.10 4.74 10.58
CA ASN A 107 2.73 4.28 11.91
C ASN A 107 3.12 2.82 12.15
N PHE A 108 2.94 1.95 11.15
CA PHE A 108 3.39 0.55 11.22
C PHE A 108 4.90 0.48 11.47
N ARG A 109 5.72 1.19 10.68
CA ARG A 109 7.17 1.22 10.84
C ARG A 109 7.62 1.82 12.17
N LYS A 110 6.93 2.86 12.63
CA LYS A 110 7.23 3.53 13.91
C LYS A 110 6.94 2.64 15.13
N ASN A 111 5.92 1.79 15.04
CA ASN A 111 5.52 0.89 16.12
C ASN A 111 6.22 -0.48 16.04
N ASN A 112 6.97 -0.74 14.98
CA ASN A 112 7.72 -1.98 14.84
C ASN A 112 8.92 -1.97 15.79
N THR A 113 9.05 -3.03 16.60
CA THR A 113 10.16 -3.24 17.53
C THR A 113 11.05 -4.40 17.13
N GLN A 114 10.75 -5.03 16.00
CA GLN A 114 11.50 -6.19 15.52
C GLN A 114 12.77 -5.74 14.81
N LYS A 115 13.80 -6.58 14.90
CA LYS A 115 14.98 -6.49 14.05
C LYS A 115 14.59 -6.58 12.58
N LEU A 116 15.15 -5.74 11.73
CA LEU A 116 14.89 -5.76 10.31
C LEU A 116 15.89 -6.68 9.59
N GLU A 117 15.35 -7.57 8.76
CA GLU A 117 16.10 -8.40 7.82
C GLU A 117 15.95 -7.74 6.45
N VAL A 118 17.05 -7.21 5.91
CA VAL A 118 17.03 -6.33 4.74
C VAL A 118 17.82 -6.96 3.60
N LEU A 119 17.18 -7.17 2.46
CA LEU A 119 17.88 -7.49 1.22
C LEU A 119 18.31 -6.18 0.54
N ILE A 120 19.61 -6.03 0.31
CA ILE A 120 20.17 -4.86 -0.36
C ILE A 120 20.14 -5.08 -1.88
N GLU A 121 19.37 -4.26 -2.60
CA GLU A 121 19.19 -4.43 -4.03
C GLU A 121 20.07 -3.51 -4.89
N SER A 122 20.41 -2.33 -4.37
CA SER A 122 21.09 -1.32 -5.20
C SER A 122 21.81 -0.26 -4.38
N VAL A 123 22.58 0.56 -5.09
CA VAL A 123 23.18 1.80 -4.56
C VAL A 123 22.62 3.00 -5.29
N LYS A 124 22.19 4.02 -4.55
CA LYS A 124 21.70 5.29 -5.08
C LYS A 124 22.31 6.45 -4.27
N ASN A 125 22.99 7.37 -4.96
CA ASN A 125 23.63 8.53 -4.33
C ASN A 125 24.58 8.16 -3.16
N GLY A 126 25.31 7.05 -3.29
CA GLY A 126 26.24 6.57 -2.27
C GLY A 126 25.58 5.92 -1.06
N LYS A 127 24.27 5.67 -1.10
CA LYS A 127 23.51 4.94 -0.09
C LYS A 127 23.04 3.60 -0.63
N TYR A 128 23.06 2.58 0.21
CA TYR A 128 22.52 1.26 -0.11
C TYR A 128 21.01 1.25 0.09
N ILE A 129 20.28 0.76 -0.89
CA ILE A 129 18.81 0.70 -0.88
C ILE A 129 18.39 -0.77 -0.84
N GLY A 130 17.55 -1.10 0.11
CA GLY A 130 16.97 -2.44 0.26
C GLY A 130 15.54 -2.41 0.79
N PHE A 131 14.98 -3.62 0.94
CA PHE A 131 13.65 -3.81 1.52
C PHE A 131 13.73 -4.79 2.68
N ASP A 132 13.01 -4.46 3.76
CA ASP A 132 12.89 -5.33 4.93
C ASP A 132 11.86 -6.47 4.70
N GLN A 133 11.75 -7.38 5.67
CA GLN A 133 10.79 -8.49 5.66
C GLN A 133 9.32 -8.06 5.60
N PHE A 134 9.02 -6.77 5.81
CA PHE A 134 7.70 -6.17 5.70
C PHE A 134 7.51 -5.38 4.41
N PHE A 135 8.49 -5.46 3.50
CA PHE A 135 8.52 -4.73 2.24
C PHE A 135 8.61 -3.20 2.40
N ASN A 136 9.20 -2.71 3.50
CA ASN A 136 9.49 -1.29 3.66
C ASN A 136 10.88 -0.97 3.12
N SER A 137 11.02 0.17 2.45
CA SER A 137 12.29 0.65 1.95
C SER A 137 13.22 1.10 3.08
N LEU A 138 14.49 0.67 2.99
CA LEU A 138 15.58 1.19 3.81
C LEU A 138 16.66 1.84 2.97
N GLU A 139 17.20 2.94 3.50
CA GLU A 139 18.41 3.58 3.02
C GLU A 139 19.51 3.39 4.08
N ILE A 140 20.63 2.76 3.68
CA ILE A 140 21.67 2.34 4.61
C ILE A 140 22.99 3.00 4.23
N ASP A 141 23.66 3.58 5.23
CA ASP A 141 25.05 4.02 5.15
C ASP A 141 25.96 2.84 5.50
N SER A 142 26.93 2.50 4.65
CA SER A 142 27.86 1.42 4.90
C SER A 142 29.27 1.73 4.37
N PRO A 143 30.33 1.37 5.12
CA PRO A 143 31.70 1.49 4.66
C PRO A 143 32.12 0.35 3.71
N VAL A 144 31.29 -0.69 3.59
CA VAL A 144 31.56 -1.88 2.74
C VAL A 144 30.45 -2.05 1.71
N ASP A 145 30.74 -2.76 0.63
CA ASP A 145 29.72 -3.10 -0.37
C ASP A 145 28.75 -4.14 0.20
N LEU A 146 27.45 -3.88 0.04
CA LEU A 146 26.35 -4.70 0.55
C LEU A 146 25.40 -5.19 -0.54
N VAL A 147 25.61 -4.82 -1.81
CA VAL A 147 24.67 -5.17 -2.88
C VAL A 147 24.56 -6.68 -3.05
N GLY A 148 23.34 -7.19 -2.96
CA GLY A 148 23.02 -8.62 -3.03
C GLY A 148 23.05 -9.35 -1.67
N ASP A 149 23.47 -8.67 -0.61
CA ASP A 149 23.54 -9.26 0.72
C ASP A 149 22.24 -9.09 1.51
N TRP A 150 22.00 -10.04 2.42
CA TRP A 150 21.05 -9.91 3.51
C TRP A 150 21.76 -9.34 4.74
N VAL A 151 21.25 -8.23 5.24
CA VAL A 151 21.78 -7.59 6.44
C VAL A 151 20.72 -7.49 7.54
N PHE A 152 21.19 -7.50 8.79
CA PHE A 152 20.32 -7.36 9.96
C PHE A 152 20.52 -5.99 10.57
N ILE A 153 19.42 -5.25 10.76
CA ILE A 153 19.40 -3.88 11.28
C ILE A 153 18.56 -3.83 12.56
N ASP A 154 19.22 -3.50 13.67
CA ASP A 154 18.57 -3.35 14.99
C ASP A 154 18.26 -1.88 15.30
N ASP A 155 19.09 -0.95 14.81
CA ASP A 155 18.99 0.48 15.08
C ASP A 155 18.74 1.26 13.79
N TYR A 156 17.58 1.90 13.70
CA TYR A 156 17.17 2.66 12.51
C TYR A 156 16.25 3.82 12.89
N GLU A 157 16.29 4.85 12.06
CA GLU A 157 15.39 6.01 12.15
C GLU A 157 14.24 5.87 11.15
N VAL A 158 13.00 6.07 11.61
CA VAL A 158 11.81 6.06 10.74
C VAL A 158 11.59 7.45 10.16
N LYS A 159 11.76 7.60 8.85
CA LYS A 159 11.39 8.79 8.07
C LYS A 159 9.98 8.65 7.49
N ALA A 160 9.47 9.71 6.86
CA ALA A 160 8.12 9.71 6.30
C ALA A 160 7.88 8.56 5.30
N ASP A 161 8.82 8.32 4.39
CA ASP A 161 8.70 7.41 3.24
C ASP A 161 9.57 6.15 3.32
N LYS A 162 10.51 6.10 4.28
CA LYS A 162 11.50 5.01 4.41
C LYS A 162 12.05 4.92 5.82
N ASN A 163 12.79 3.86 6.09
CA ASN A 163 13.68 3.79 7.24
C ASN A 163 15.10 4.14 6.82
N VAL A 164 15.90 4.66 7.75
CA VAL A 164 17.30 5.02 7.53
C VAL A 164 18.16 4.40 8.61
N ALA A 165 19.26 3.76 8.21
CA ALA A 165 20.16 3.09 9.14
C ALA A 165 21.63 3.31 8.79
N ARG A 166 22.50 2.91 9.70
CA ARG A 166 23.94 2.78 9.48
C ARG A 166 24.37 1.35 9.75
N PHE A 167 25.00 0.73 8.77
CA PHE A 167 25.67 -0.56 8.94
C PHE A 167 27.07 -0.33 9.54
N LYS A 168 27.38 -1.05 10.60
CA LYS A 168 28.64 -0.91 11.35
C LYS A 168 29.60 -2.05 11.06
#